data_0ee9ba5b9c11d8a9f49bf93cdd963d6d
#
_entry.id   0ee9ba5b9c11d8a9f49bf93cdd963d6d
#
_cell.length_a   1.000
_cell.length_b   1.000
_cell.length_c   1.000
_cell.angle_alpha   90.00
_cell.angle_beta   90.00
_cell.angle_gamma   90.00
#
_symmetry.space_group_name_H-M   'P 1'
#
loop_
_entity.id
_entity.type
_entity.pdbx_description
1 polymer ?
#
loop_
_entity_poly.entity_id
_entity_poly.type
_entity_poly.pdbx_seq_one_letter_code
_entity_poly.pdbx_strand_id
1 'polypeptide(L)'
;ASTIYDRQIRKDNDPTERFVGKTAVLGLGYGMGWKKFQSTLALGAAGPVVEVDDEKSWSIVNAYRSKFYRIPHLWKLCDSFLIDMLTGRSNYHKVVETERNRIRLPNGMSLYYENLQRSEQGFEFQSNRKQVYTYGGKITENIVQALSRIVVTDALIRIAYKRKDLHVCLTVHD
;
A
#
# COMPACT_ATOMS: atom_id res chain seq x y z
N ALA A 1 5.59 -13.19 10.22
CA ALA A 1 5.37 -14.60 10.53
C ALA A 1 5.56 -14.90 12.02
N SER A 2 6.72 -14.67 12.60
CA SER A 2 7.01 -15.04 14.00
C SER A 2 5.95 -14.58 15.00
N THR A 3 5.37 -13.40 14.82
CA THR A 3 4.29 -12.89 15.67
C THR A 3 2.95 -13.61 15.47
N ILE A 4 2.69 -14.14 14.26
CA ILE A 4 1.45 -14.88 13.96
C ILE A 4 1.48 -16.27 14.59
N TYR A 5 2.67 -16.87 14.63
CA TYR A 5 2.88 -18.24 15.09
C TYR A 5 3.49 -18.35 16.47
N ASP A 6 3.73 -17.20 17.14
CA ASP A 6 4.35 -17.09 18.47
C ASP A 6 5.64 -17.92 18.63
N ARG A 7 6.42 -18.02 17.56
CA ARG A 7 7.72 -18.69 17.51
C ARG A 7 8.63 -18.07 16.47
N GLN A 8 9.92 -18.31 16.57
CA GLN A 8 10.88 -17.88 15.56
C GLN A 8 10.64 -18.65 14.24
N ILE A 9 10.40 -17.91 13.15
CA ILE A 9 10.23 -18.45 11.80
C ILE A 9 11.52 -18.22 11.01
N ARG A 10 12.06 -19.31 10.44
CA ARG A 10 13.30 -19.30 9.65
C ARG A 10 13.00 -19.59 8.19
N LYS A 11 13.81 -18.98 7.29
CA LYS A 11 13.61 -19.10 5.84
C LYS A 11 13.65 -20.55 5.36
N ASP A 12 14.58 -21.30 5.88
CA ASP A 12 14.91 -22.64 5.35
C ASP A 12 14.03 -23.75 5.95
N ASN A 13 13.49 -23.51 7.16
CA ASN A 13 12.73 -24.54 7.90
C ASN A 13 11.21 -24.30 7.86
N ASP A 14 10.77 -23.08 7.59
CA ASP A 14 9.37 -22.66 7.75
C ASP A 14 8.84 -21.94 6.49
N PRO A 15 8.91 -22.55 5.30
CA PRO A 15 8.54 -21.88 4.05
C PRO A 15 7.07 -21.48 3.99
N THR A 16 6.18 -22.30 4.53
CA THR A 16 4.73 -22.04 4.58
C THR A 16 4.38 -20.87 5.48
N GLU A 17 4.86 -20.90 6.72
CA GLU A 17 4.63 -19.81 7.70
C GLU A 17 5.27 -18.50 7.25
N ARG A 18 6.43 -18.59 6.58
CA ARG A 18 7.08 -17.44 5.98
C ARG A 18 6.24 -16.84 4.85
N PHE A 19 5.64 -17.69 4.01
CA PHE A 19 4.73 -17.27 2.94
C PHE A 19 3.49 -16.56 3.51
N VAL A 20 2.84 -17.14 4.53
CA VAL A 20 1.71 -16.50 5.25
C VAL A 20 2.12 -15.13 5.80
N GLY A 21 3.29 -15.04 6.44
CA GLY A 21 3.80 -13.78 6.98
C GLY A 21 4.12 -12.75 5.89
N LYS A 22 4.67 -13.16 4.75
CA LYS A 22 4.91 -12.30 3.59
C LYS A 22 3.60 -11.77 3.01
N THR A 23 2.63 -12.63 2.79
CA THR A 23 1.30 -12.26 2.29
C THR A 23 0.58 -11.31 3.25
N ALA A 24 0.70 -11.56 4.57
CA ALA A 24 0.15 -10.66 5.58
C ALA A 24 0.76 -9.25 5.49
N VAL A 25 2.08 -9.12 5.41
CA VAL A 25 2.74 -7.81 5.31
C VAL A 25 2.36 -7.08 4.03
N LEU A 26 2.37 -7.78 2.88
CA LEU A 26 2.11 -7.17 1.57
C LEU A 26 0.63 -6.80 1.36
N GLY A 27 -0.29 -7.57 1.93
CA GLY A 27 -1.73 -7.35 1.73
C GLY A 27 -2.39 -6.53 2.84
N LEU A 28 -2.15 -6.92 4.10
CA LEU A 28 -2.84 -6.30 5.24
C LEU A 28 -2.38 -4.85 5.49
N GLY A 29 -1.18 -4.49 5.03
CA GLY A 29 -0.65 -3.12 5.10
C GLY A 29 -1.48 -2.11 4.30
N TYR A 30 -2.26 -2.57 3.33
CA TYR A 30 -3.08 -1.74 2.45
C TYR A 30 -4.59 -2.01 2.58
N GLY A 31 -5.01 -2.59 3.71
CA GLY A 31 -6.43 -2.72 4.04
C GLY A 31 -7.10 -4.00 3.54
N MET A 32 -6.34 -5.02 3.12
CA MET A 32 -6.90 -6.32 2.75
C MET A 32 -7.72 -6.90 3.92
N GLY A 33 -8.97 -7.29 3.64
CA GLY A 33 -9.84 -7.97 4.60
C GLY A 33 -9.48 -9.45 4.76
N TRP A 34 -9.96 -10.08 5.83
CA TRP A 34 -9.63 -11.47 6.15
C TRP A 34 -10.11 -12.48 5.10
N LYS A 35 -11.29 -12.29 4.49
CA LYS A 35 -11.78 -13.14 3.40
C LYS A 35 -10.86 -13.12 2.18
N LYS A 36 -10.42 -11.92 1.78
CA LYS A 36 -9.48 -11.78 0.66
C LYS A 36 -8.09 -12.32 1.02
N PHE A 37 -7.65 -12.16 2.27
CA PHE A 37 -6.40 -12.75 2.75
C PHE A 37 -6.44 -14.28 2.67
N GLN A 38 -7.52 -14.89 3.17
CA GLN A 38 -7.77 -16.33 3.09
C GLN A 38 -7.73 -16.83 1.64
N SER A 39 -8.51 -16.22 0.74
CA SER A 39 -8.53 -16.62 -0.67
C SER A 39 -7.18 -16.42 -1.36
N THR A 40 -6.40 -15.39 -1.00
CA THR A 40 -5.06 -15.18 -1.54
C THR A 40 -4.08 -16.29 -1.12
N LEU A 41 -4.18 -16.77 0.13
CA LEU A 41 -3.40 -17.91 0.61
C LEU A 41 -3.79 -19.21 -0.10
N ALA A 42 -5.09 -19.44 -0.26
CA ALA A 42 -5.62 -20.63 -0.94
C ALA A 42 -5.27 -20.68 -2.44
N LEU A 43 -5.10 -19.54 -3.09
CA LEU A 43 -4.68 -19.48 -4.50
C LEU A 43 -3.21 -19.81 -4.71
N GLY A 44 -2.35 -19.64 -3.71
CA GLY A 44 -0.92 -19.95 -3.81
C GLY A 44 -0.16 -19.19 -4.91
N ALA A 45 -0.68 -18.07 -5.40
CA ALA A 45 -0.18 -17.37 -6.59
C ALA A 45 1.30 -16.92 -6.51
N ALA A 46 1.85 -16.79 -5.31
CA ALA A 46 3.24 -16.37 -5.08
C ALA A 46 3.98 -17.27 -4.08
N GLY A 47 3.47 -18.50 -3.84
CA GLY A 47 4.03 -19.45 -2.89
C GLY A 47 3.17 -20.71 -2.75
N PRO A 48 3.31 -21.47 -1.67
CA PRO A 48 2.52 -22.66 -1.44
C PRO A 48 1.03 -22.35 -1.25
N VAL A 49 0.17 -23.28 -1.65
CA VAL A 49 -1.25 -23.25 -1.31
C VAL A 49 -1.39 -23.45 0.21
N VAL A 50 -2.05 -22.54 0.88
CA VAL A 50 -2.26 -22.60 2.34
C VAL A 50 -3.73 -22.40 2.63
N GLU A 51 -4.37 -23.44 3.14
CA GLU A 51 -5.75 -23.38 3.61
C GLU A 51 -5.77 -22.96 5.07
N VAL A 52 -6.55 -21.95 5.36
CA VAL A 52 -6.85 -21.46 6.71
C VAL A 52 -8.35 -21.30 6.84
N ASP A 53 -8.90 -21.62 8.00
CA ASP A 53 -10.30 -21.36 8.29
C ASP A 53 -10.58 -19.88 8.54
N ASP A 54 -11.85 -19.53 8.66
CA ASP A 54 -12.32 -18.16 8.86
C ASP A 54 -11.79 -17.55 10.15
N GLU A 55 -11.80 -18.33 11.23
CA GLU A 55 -11.35 -17.89 12.56
C GLU A 55 -9.85 -17.58 12.56
N LYS A 56 -9.05 -18.48 12.00
CA LYS A 56 -7.61 -18.30 11.88
C LYS A 56 -7.26 -17.11 11.00
N SER A 57 -7.93 -16.96 9.86
CA SER A 57 -7.72 -15.84 8.96
C SER A 57 -8.05 -14.50 9.65
N TRP A 58 -9.19 -14.43 10.34
CA TRP A 58 -9.60 -13.26 11.11
C TRP A 58 -8.61 -12.93 12.23
N SER A 59 -8.17 -13.95 12.97
CA SER A 59 -7.17 -13.82 14.05
C SER A 59 -5.85 -13.24 13.53
N ILE A 60 -5.34 -13.74 12.41
CA ILE A 60 -4.10 -13.23 11.79
C ILE A 60 -4.24 -11.75 11.41
N VAL A 61 -5.35 -11.37 10.79
CA VAL A 61 -5.60 -9.97 10.40
C VAL A 61 -5.65 -9.05 11.62
N ASN A 62 -6.32 -9.46 12.69
CA ASN A 62 -6.41 -8.66 13.90
C ASN A 62 -5.07 -8.58 14.65
N ALA A 63 -4.32 -9.67 14.75
CA ALA A 63 -2.98 -9.66 15.33
C ALA A 63 -2.05 -8.71 14.57
N TYR A 64 -2.11 -8.71 13.23
CA TYR A 64 -1.37 -7.76 12.40
C TYR A 64 -1.76 -6.32 12.69
N ARG A 65 -3.05 -5.99 12.66
CA ARG A 65 -3.57 -4.63 12.88
C ARG A 65 -3.28 -4.10 14.29
N SER A 66 -3.35 -4.97 15.29
CA SER A 66 -3.01 -4.62 16.68
C SER A 66 -1.52 -4.34 16.82
N LYS A 67 -0.66 -5.17 16.26
CA LYS A 67 0.78 -4.98 16.31
C LYS A 67 1.22 -3.71 15.55
N PHE A 68 0.66 -3.48 14.39
CA PHE A 68 0.97 -2.34 13.53
C PHE A 68 -0.12 -1.28 13.55
N TYR A 69 -0.64 -0.94 14.72
CA TYR A 69 -1.78 -0.04 14.91
C TYR A 69 -1.65 1.33 14.21
N ARG A 70 -0.41 1.79 13.97
CA ARG A 70 -0.15 3.04 13.23
C ARG A 70 -0.58 2.95 11.76
N ILE A 71 -0.60 1.75 11.17
CA ILE A 71 -1.03 1.56 9.77
C ILE A 71 -2.53 1.84 9.62
N PRO A 72 -3.45 1.23 10.39
CA PRO A 72 -4.85 1.62 10.38
C PRO A 72 -5.11 3.09 10.72
N HIS A 73 -4.30 3.71 11.58
CA HIS A 73 -4.37 5.16 11.82
C HIS A 73 -4.03 5.97 10.57
N LEU A 74 -3.00 5.55 9.81
CA LEU A 74 -2.66 6.20 8.55
C LEU A 74 -3.79 6.06 7.51
N TRP A 75 -4.48 4.92 7.45
CA TRP A 75 -5.64 4.78 6.55
C TRP A 75 -6.75 5.78 6.89
N LYS A 76 -7.07 5.96 8.19
CA LYS A 76 -8.05 6.96 8.63
C LYS A 76 -7.63 8.38 8.25
N LEU A 77 -6.34 8.70 8.37
CA LEU A 77 -5.82 9.99 7.92
C LEU A 77 -5.98 10.11 6.40
N CYS A 78 -5.67 9.07 5.63
CA CYS A 78 -5.86 9.08 4.19
C CYS A 78 -7.34 9.10 3.75
N ASP A 79 -8.27 8.62 4.59
CA ASP A 79 -9.71 8.84 4.38
C ASP A 79 -10.07 10.32 4.49
N SER A 80 -9.44 11.08 5.41
CA SER A 80 -9.63 12.54 5.46
C SER A 80 -9.06 13.26 4.24
N PHE A 81 -8.01 12.74 3.61
CA PHE A 81 -7.49 13.30 2.34
C PHE A 81 -8.53 13.22 1.21
N LEU A 82 -9.31 12.13 1.17
CA LEU A 82 -10.41 11.99 0.20
C LEU A 82 -11.47 13.09 0.40
N ILE A 83 -11.78 13.42 1.64
CA ILE A 83 -12.71 14.50 1.97
C ILE A 83 -12.12 15.86 1.55
N ASP A 84 -10.85 16.11 1.86
CA ASP A 84 -10.17 17.36 1.48
C ASP A 84 -10.14 17.52 -0.05
N MET A 85 -9.76 16.48 -0.78
CA MET A 85 -9.75 16.48 -2.25
C MET A 85 -11.13 16.71 -2.85
N LEU A 86 -12.17 16.10 -2.27
CA LEU A 86 -13.56 16.27 -2.73
C LEU A 86 -14.08 17.71 -2.51
N THR A 87 -13.76 18.29 -1.35
CA THR A 87 -14.20 19.64 -0.98
C THR A 87 -13.31 20.73 -1.55
N GLY A 88 -12.15 20.40 -2.09
CA GLY A 88 -11.15 21.36 -2.58
C GLY A 88 -10.39 22.07 -1.44
N ARG A 89 -10.38 21.48 -0.24
CA ARG A 89 -9.60 22.00 0.88
C ARG A 89 -8.13 21.66 0.68
N SER A 90 -7.26 22.68 0.70
CA SER A 90 -5.81 22.48 0.69
C SER A 90 -5.31 22.28 2.13
N ASN A 91 -4.67 21.12 2.38
CA ASN A 91 -4.06 20.80 3.65
C ASN A 91 -2.68 20.18 3.43
N TYR A 92 -1.71 20.63 4.23
CA TYR A 92 -0.35 20.09 4.22
C TYR A 92 -0.20 19.01 5.29
N HIS A 93 0.17 17.81 4.85
CA HIS A 93 0.34 16.64 5.70
C HIS A 93 1.79 16.15 5.66
N LYS A 94 2.67 16.81 6.37
CA LYS A 94 4.12 16.52 6.47
C LYS A 94 4.85 16.53 5.12
N VAL A 95 4.64 15.51 4.28
CA VAL A 95 5.35 15.31 3.01
C VAL A 95 4.45 15.39 1.78
N VAL A 96 3.14 15.45 1.96
CA VAL A 96 2.16 15.58 0.87
C VAL A 96 1.18 16.69 1.17
N GLU A 97 0.60 17.25 0.13
CA GLU A 97 -0.42 18.28 0.22
C GLU A 97 -1.66 17.83 -0.56
N THR A 98 -2.84 17.97 0.07
CA THR A 98 -4.10 17.70 -0.61
C THR A 98 -4.59 18.97 -1.29
N GLU A 99 -5.07 18.83 -2.52
CA GLU A 99 -5.75 19.85 -3.27
C GLU A 99 -6.97 19.22 -3.97
N ARG A 100 -7.78 20.03 -4.65
CA ARG A 100 -8.95 19.47 -5.34
C ARG A 100 -8.55 18.38 -6.34
N ASN A 101 -9.08 17.18 -6.14
CA ASN A 101 -8.87 15.99 -7.00
C ASN A 101 -7.40 15.56 -7.15
N ARG A 102 -6.50 15.98 -6.25
CA ARG A 102 -5.10 15.56 -6.31
C ARG A 102 -4.38 15.59 -4.96
N ILE A 103 -3.33 14.82 -4.88
CA ILE A 103 -2.34 14.82 -3.80
C ILE A 103 -1.00 15.25 -4.41
N ARG A 104 -0.47 16.37 -3.97
CA ARG A 104 0.82 16.91 -4.39
C ARG A 104 1.95 16.22 -3.63
N LEU A 105 2.97 15.82 -4.34
CA LEU A 105 4.14 15.09 -3.84
C LEU A 105 5.32 16.06 -3.59
N PRO A 106 6.35 15.65 -2.80
CA PRO A 106 7.50 16.51 -2.46
C PRO A 106 8.31 17.02 -3.67
N ASN A 107 8.31 16.28 -4.75
CA ASN A 107 9.00 16.66 -5.99
C ASN A 107 8.18 17.55 -6.94
N GLY A 108 7.00 18.03 -6.48
CA GLY A 108 6.09 18.85 -7.27
C GLY A 108 5.14 18.10 -8.20
N MET A 109 5.32 16.79 -8.39
CA MET A 109 4.36 15.95 -9.11
C MET A 109 3.09 15.73 -8.29
N SER A 110 2.03 15.23 -8.92
CA SER A 110 0.76 14.96 -8.24
C SER A 110 0.20 13.59 -8.61
N LEU A 111 -0.48 12.98 -7.64
CA LEU A 111 -1.38 11.86 -7.85
C LEU A 111 -2.77 12.43 -8.13
N TYR A 112 -3.35 12.12 -9.26
CA TYR A 112 -4.65 12.65 -9.70
C TYR A 112 -5.78 11.64 -9.42
N TYR A 113 -6.89 12.17 -8.92
CA TYR A 113 -8.14 11.46 -8.65
C TYR A 113 -9.26 12.17 -9.39
N GLU A 114 -9.25 12.05 -10.71
CA GLU A 114 -10.18 12.77 -11.59
C GLU A 114 -11.63 12.44 -11.26
N ASN A 115 -12.49 13.46 -11.25
CA ASN A 115 -13.90 13.32 -10.94
C ASN A 115 -14.17 12.55 -9.63
N LEU A 116 -13.35 12.81 -8.61
CA LEU A 116 -13.54 12.21 -7.28
C LEU A 116 -14.94 12.57 -6.76
N GLN A 117 -15.70 11.55 -6.40
CA GLN A 117 -17.06 11.70 -5.90
C GLN A 117 -17.36 10.68 -4.79
N ARG A 118 -18.42 10.95 -4.04
CA ARG A 118 -18.96 10.02 -3.05
C ARG A 118 -20.00 9.13 -3.71
N SER A 119 -19.93 7.81 -3.46
CA SER A 119 -20.92 6.82 -3.88
C SER A 119 -21.50 6.10 -2.67
N GLU A 120 -22.48 5.23 -2.88
CA GLU A 120 -23.04 4.38 -1.83
C GLU A 120 -22.00 3.47 -1.17
N GLN A 121 -20.96 3.07 -1.92
CA GLN A 121 -19.89 2.20 -1.45
C GLN A 121 -18.70 2.94 -0.83
N GLY A 122 -18.68 4.29 -0.88
CA GLY A 122 -17.59 5.11 -0.36
C GLY A 122 -17.13 6.20 -1.33
N PHE A 123 -15.88 6.15 -1.76
CA PHE A 123 -15.32 7.12 -2.71
C PHE A 123 -14.94 6.44 -4.03
N GLU A 124 -15.18 7.14 -5.12
CA GLU A 124 -14.86 6.70 -6.47
C GLU A 124 -14.22 7.85 -7.25
N PHE A 125 -13.33 7.50 -8.17
CA PHE A 125 -12.71 8.45 -9.08
C PHE A 125 -12.56 7.83 -10.47
N GLN A 126 -12.36 8.66 -11.48
CA GLN A 126 -12.18 8.20 -12.85
C GLN A 126 -10.71 7.86 -13.12
N SER A 127 -10.45 6.64 -13.58
CA SER A 127 -9.14 6.19 -14.04
C SER A 127 -9.30 5.42 -15.34
N ASN A 128 -8.59 5.83 -16.40
CA ASN A 128 -8.67 5.20 -17.72
C ASN A 128 -10.12 5.04 -18.22
N ARG A 129 -10.95 6.07 -18.08
CA ARG A 129 -12.39 6.09 -18.46
C ARG A 129 -13.27 5.10 -17.66
N LYS A 130 -12.77 4.54 -16.55
CA LYS A 130 -13.52 3.65 -15.65
C LYS A 130 -13.66 4.30 -14.29
N GLN A 131 -14.80 4.07 -13.64
CA GLN A 131 -14.96 4.41 -12.22
C GLN A 131 -14.23 3.37 -11.37
N VAL A 132 -13.40 3.85 -10.46
CA VAL A 132 -12.58 3.02 -9.58
C VAL A 132 -12.86 3.40 -8.14
N TYR A 133 -13.25 2.41 -7.35
CA TYR A 133 -13.43 2.56 -5.92
C TYR A 133 -12.10 2.82 -5.20
N THR A 134 -12.13 3.74 -4.22
CA THR A 134 -10.96 4.05 -3.40
C THR A 134 -11.32 4.29 -1.94
N TYR A 135 -10.32 4.18 -1.08
CA TYR A 135 -10.42 4.34 0.38
C TYR A 135 -9.03 4.61 0.95
N GLY A 136 -8.93 4.97 2.23
CA GLY A 136 -7.68 5.38 2.86
C GLY A 136 -6.52 4.40 2.73
N GLY A 137 -6.78 3.09 2.79
CA GLY A 137 -5.74 2.07 2.57
C GLY A 137 -5.18 2.11 1.15
N LYS A 138 -6.03 2.39 0.13
CA LYS A 138 -5.61 2.51 -1.26
C LYS A 138 -4.85 3.83 -1.50
N ILE A 139 -5.29 4.91 -0.87
CA ILE A 139 -4.56 6.19 -0.89
C ILE A 139 -3.18 6.02 -0.24
N THR A 140 -3.11 5.31 0.89
CA THR A 140 -1.83 4.97 1.55
C THR A 140 -0.90 4.21 0.59
N GLU A 141 -1.41 3.19 -0.11
CA GLU A 141 -0.65 2.42 -1.11
C GLU A 141 -0.08 3.35 -2.20
N ASN A 142 -0.93 4.17 -2.79
CA ASN A 142 -0.55 5.07 -3.87
C ASN A 142 0.54 6.09 -3.42
N ILE A 143 0.39 6.67 -2.23
CA ILE A 143 1.38 7.61 -1.66
C ILE A 143 2.71 6.90 -1.41
N VAL A 144 2.71 5.74 -0.75
CA VAL A 144 3.94 5.00 -0.44
C VAL A 144 4.68 4.58 -1.71
N GLN A 145 3.96 4.08 -2.71
CA GLN A 145 4.55 3.71 -4.00
C GLN A 145 5.14 4.94 -4.73
N ALA A 146 4.43 6.06 -4.73
CA ALA A 146 4.92 7.29 -5.34
C ALA A 146 6.17 7.85 -4.64
N LEU A 147 6.18 7.89 -3.31
CA LEU A 147 7.34 8.33 -2.52
C LEU A 147 8.55 7.41 -2.73
N SER A 148 8.35 6.09 -2.77
CA SER A 148 9.41 5.12 -3.07
C SER A 148 9.98 5.35 -4.46
N ARG A 149 9.13 5.63 -5.45
CA ARG A 149 9.58 5.95 -6.81
C ARG A 149 10.40 7.24 -6.86
N ILE A 150 10.03 8.26 -6.11
CA ILE A 150 10.80 9.52 -6.01
C ILE A 150 12.22 9.23 -5.49
N VAL A 151 12.35 8.45 -4.39
CA VAL A 151 13.66 8.10 -3.83
C VAL A 151 14.55 7.41 -4.85
N VAL A 152 14.02 6.44 -5.57
CA VAL A 152 14.77 5.72 -6.62
C VAL A 152 15.16 6.68 -7.75
N THR A 153 14.22 7.49 -8.23
CA THR A 153 14.49 8.43 -9.34
C THR A 153 15.52 9.47 -8.95
N ASP A 154 15.47 10.03 -7.74
CA ASP A 154 16.45 10.98 -7.24
C ASP A 154 17.85 10.35 -7.14
N ALA A 155 17.93 9.08 -6.74
CA ALA A 155 19.20 8.35 -6.73
C ALA A 155 19.78 8.19 -8.14
N LEU A 156 18.94 7.84 -9.13
CA LEU A 156 19.33 7.73 -10.54
C LEU A 156 19.85 9.07 -11.10
N ILE A 157 19.13 10.16 -10.80
CA ILE A 157 19.54 11.51 -11.22
C ILE A 157 20.90 11.88 -10.61
N ARG A 158 21.09 11.61 -9.32
CA ARG A 158 22.37 11.87 -8.62
C ARG A 158 23.53 11.07 -9.24
N ILE A 159 23.31 9.81 -9.61
CA ILE A 159 24.30 8.98 -10.31
C ILE A 159 24.64 9.61 -11.64
N ALA A 160 23.65 9.93 -12.46
CA ALA A 160 23.84 10.52 -13.77
C ALA A 160 24.59 11.88 -13.73
N TYR A 161 24.34 12.68 -12.68
CA TYR A 161 25.06 13.95 -12.49
C TYR A 161 26.50 13.78 -12.02
N LYS A 162 26.75 12.87 -11.07
CA LYS A 162 28.06 12.70 -10.43
C LYS A 162 29.00 11.79 -11.20
N ARG A 163 28.47 10.87 -11.98
CA ARG A 163 29.22 9.82 -12.66
C ARG A 163 28.94 9.87 -14.16
N LYS A 164 29.57 10.85 -14.84
CA LYS A 164 29.46 11.04 -16.29
C LYS A 164 29.97 9.86 -17.11
N ASP A 165 30.79 9.01 -16.49
CA ASP A 165 31.37 7.78 -17.02
C ASP A 165 30.40 6.58 -16.93
N LEU A 166 29.27 6.70 -16.24
CA LEU A 166 28.29 5.63 -16.03
C LEU A 166 26.96 5.96 -16.68
N HIS A 167 26.35 4.93 -17.28
CA HIS A 167 24.98 4.99 -17.78
C HIS A 167 24.12 3.95 -17.07
N VAL A 168 22.98 4.38 -16.53
CA VAL A 168 22.00 3.47 -15.94
C VAL A 168 21.22 2.82 -17.09
N CYS A 169 21.49 1.55 -17.36
CA CYS A 169 20.83 0.79 -18.42
C CYS A 169 19.53 0.13 -17.97
N LEU A 170 19.40 -0.22 -16.69
CA LEU A 170 18.27 -0.97 -16.16
C LEU A 170 18.06 -0.69 -14.67
N THR A 171 16.82 -0.66 -14.24
CA THR A 171 16.44 -0.78 -12.83
C THR A 171 15.81 -2.14 -12.61
N VAL A 172 16.33 -2.90 -11.66
CA VAL A 172 15.76 -4.20 -11.27
C VAL A 172 14.79 -3.98 -10.13
N HIS A 173 13.62 -4.56 -10.24
CA HIS A 173 12.61 -4.57 -9.20
C HIS A 173 12.50 -6.00 -8.64
N ASP A 174 12.74 -6.15 -7.34
CA ASP A 174 12.59 -7.44 -6.62
C ASP A 174 11.12 -7.73 -6.32
#